data_4a3f5e9abcb8d672f8410040067404fb
#
_entry.id   4a3f5e9abcb8d672f8410040067404fb
#
_cell.length_a   1.000
_cell.length_b   1.000
_cell.length_c   1.000
_cell.angle_alpha   90.00
_cell.angle_beta   90.00
_cell.angle_gamma   90.00
#
_symmetry.space_group_name_H-M   'P 1'
#
loop_
_entity.id
_entity.type
_entity.pdbx_description
1 polymer ?
#
loop_
_entity_poly.entity_id
_entity_poly.type
_entity_poly.pdbx_seq_one_letter_code
_entity_poly.pdbx_strand_id
1 'polypeptide(L)'
;MRLPLIALLALLPVAAYAADPWGKVDLTTGKTVHDKSCTSCHVSKYGGDGSKIYTRDGRKISNKQELLQRVGSCNAMINAGLFPEEEGAVAAWLNQQYYHFKN
;
A
#
# COMPACT_ATOMS: atom_id res chain seq x y z
N MET A 1 -49.37 7.96 -4.23
CA MET A 1 -48.96 7.71 -4.14
C MET A 1 -47.95 7.11 -4.48
N ARG A 2 -47.14 7.02 -4.77
CA ARG A 2 -46.29 6.60 -5.34
C ARG A 2 -45.00 6.90 -4.89
N LEU A 3 -44.63 7.29 -4.07
CA LEU A 3 -43.54 7.68 -3.54
C LEU A 3 -42.61 6.71 -3.10
N PRO A 4 -42.89 5.57 -2.72
CA PRO A 4 -42.03 4.60 -2.17
C PRO A 4 -40.87 4.18 -3.03
N LEU A 5 -40.98 4.40 -4.29
CA LEU A 5 -39.91 4.02 -5.15
C LEU A 5 -38.64 4.77 -4.88
N ILE A 6 -38.76 5.97 -4.48
CA ILE A 6 -37.61 6.76 -4.19
C ILE A 6 -36.90 6.28 -2.95
N ALA A 7 -37.65 5.85 -2.00
CA ALA A 7 -37.08 5.33 -0.79
C ALA A 7 -36.26 4.08 -1.05
N LEU A 8 -36.68 3.29 -2.00
CA LEU A 8 -35.92 2.11 -2.32
C LEU A 8 -34.56 2.43 -2.86
N LEU A 9 -34.47 3.44 -3.67
CA LEU A 9 -33.20 3.82 -4.19
C LEU A 9 -32.26 4.27 -3.10
N ALA A 10 -32.79 4.91 -2.11
CA ALA A 10 -31.97 5.38 -1.02
C ALA A 10 -31.40 4.24 -0.19
N LEU A 11 -32.01 3.08 -0.29
CA LEU A 11 -31.55 1.95 0.48
C LEU A 11 -30.54 1.08 -0.24
N LEU A 12 -30.22 1.41 -1.46
CA LEU A 12 -29.22 0.64 -2.14
C LEU A 12 -27.92 0.79 -1.38
N PRO A 13 -27.33 -0.32 -1.01
CA PRO A 13 -26.10 -0.25 -0.27
C PRO A 13 -25.04 0.35 -1.15
N VAL A 14 -24.44 1.35 -0.68
CA VAL A 14 -23.24 1.81 -1.24
C VAL A 14 -22.28 0.72 -0.92
N ALA A 15 -21.68 0.20 -1.90
CA ALA A 15 -20.77 -0.89 -1.69
C ALA A 15 -19.85 -0.55 -0.55
N ALA A 16 -19.88 -1.38 0.42
CA ALA A 16 -19.09 -1.17 1.57
C ALA A 16 -17.68 -1.65 1.32
N TYR A 17 -17.03 -1.13 0.30
CA TYR A 17 -15.63 -1.44 0.13
C TYR A 17 -14.86 -0.51 1.01
N ALA A 18 -14.11 -1.08 1.90
CA ALA A 18 -13.13 -0.29 2.61
C ALA A 18 -12.14 0.20 1.57
N ALA A 19 -12.02 1.48 1.42
CA ALA A 19 -11.02 2.03 0.52
C ALA A 19 -9.64 1.66 1.05
N ASP A 20 -8.72 1.39 0.15
CA ASP A 20 -7.33 1.18 0.54
C ASP A 20 -6.79 2.46 1.17
N PRO A 21 -5.96 2.36 2.21
CA PRO A 21 -5.44 3.55 2.88
C PRO A 21 -4.60 4.45 1.98
N TRP A 22 -4.10 3.91 0.88
CA TRP A 22 -3.31 4.69 -0.07
C TRP A 22 -4.15 5.27 -1.20
N GLY A 23 -5.46 5.00 -1.24
CA GLY A 23 -6.34 5.49 -2.29
C GLY A 23 -6.03 4.87 -3.65
N LYS A 24 -6.37 5.61 -4.69
CA LYS A 24 -6.06 5.15 -6.04
C LYS A 24 -4.63 5.53 -6.37
N VAL A 25 -3.83 4.53 -6.72
CA VAL A 25 -2.42 4.74 -7.04
C VAL A 25 -2.05 3.93 -8.26
N ASP A 26 -0.95 4.30 -8.90
CA ASP A 26 -0.42 3.60 -10.05
C ASP A 26 0.63 2.60 -9.58
N LEU A 27 0.36 1.32 -9.76
CA LEU A 27 1.27 0.27 -9.33
C LEU A 27 2.61 0.33 -10.07
N THR A 28 2.61 0.76 -11.31
CA THR A 28 3.85 0.90 -12.06
C THR A 28 4.74 1.98 -11.43
N THR A 29 4.14 3.07 -10.99
CA THR A 29 4.87 4.10 -10.24
C THR A 29 5.44 3.51 -8.97
N GLY A 30 4.68 2.70 -8.25
CA GLY A 30 5.14 2.07 -7.02
C GLY A 30 6.37 1.21 -7.25
N LYS A 31 6.33 0.39 -8.29
CA LYS A 31 7.46 -0.45 -8.62
C LYS A 31 8.70 0.38 -8.97
N THR A 32 8.53 1.40 -9.79
CA THR A 32 9.65 2.25 -10.23
C THR A 32 10.28 2.96 -9.04
N VAL A 33 9.47 3.54 -8.17
CA VAL A 33 9.98 4.23 -6.99
C VAL A 33 10.68 3.26 -6.05
N HIS A 34 10.08 2.10 -5.83
CA HIS A 34 10.68 1.08 -4.96
C HIS A 34 12.05 0.65 -5.49
N ASP A 35 12.12 0.34 -6.77
CA ASP A 35 13.38 -0.13 -7.37
C ASP A 35 14.46 0.95 -7.31
N LYS A 36 14.06 2.20 -7.45
CA LYS A 36 15.01 3.29 -7.47
C LYS A 36 15.45 3.72 -6.07
N SER A 37 14.53 3.78 -5.13
CA SER A 37 14.77 4.42 -3.84
C SER A 37 14.93 3.45 -2.68
N CYS A 38 14.41 2.24 -2.79
CA CYS A 38 14.34 1.31 -1.66
C CYS A 38 15.26 0.11 -1.78
N THR A 39 15.41 -0.41 -2.99
CA THR A 39 16.07 -1.69 -3.21
C THR A 39 17.51 -1.71 -2.76
N SER A 40 18.28 -0.67 -3.04
CA SER A 40 19.70 -0.70 -2.73
C SER A 40 19.98 -0.90 -1.24
N CYS A 41 19.18 -0.28 -0.39
CA CYS A 41 19.33 -0.44 1.05
C CYS A 41 18.93 -1.85 1.49
N HIS A 42 17.85 -2.38 0.93
CA HIS A 42 17.40 -3.73 1.27
C HIS A 42 18.40 -4.78 0.79
N VAL A 43 18.98 -4.61 -0.38
CA VAL A 43 20.02 -5.52 -0.88
C VAL A 43 21.23 -5.49 0.06
N SER A 44 21.65 -4.31 0.46
CA SER A 44 22.78 -4.16 1.35
C SER A 44 22.57 -4.87 2.69
N LYS A 45 21.36 -4.81 3.24
CA LYS A 45 21.08 -5.39 4.55
C LYS A 45 20.70 -6.85 4.51
N TYR A 46 19.95 -7.27 3.49
CA TYR A 46 19.33 -8.60 3.48
C TYR A 46 19.82 -9.48 2.33
N GLY A 47 20.62 -8.94 1.42
CA GLY A 47 21.19 -9.69 0.32
C GLY A 47 20.20 -9.97 -0.79
N GLY A 48 20.64 -10.71 -1.80
CA GLY A 48 19.82 -11.06 -2.94
C GLY A 48 19.28 -9.83 -3.68
N ASP A 49 18.01 -9.83 -3.96
CA ASP A 49 17.34 -8.70 -4.61
C ASP A 49 16.70 -7.73 -3.59
N GLY A 50 16.94 -7.94 -2.32
CA GLY A 50 16.40 -7.10 -1.25
C GLY A 50 15.00 -7.48 -0.80
N SER A 51 14.38 -8.47 -1.42
CA SER A 51 12.98 -8.81 -1.10
C SER A 51 12.80 -9.54 0.23
N LYS A 52 13.85 -10.04 0.81
CA LYS A 52 13.74 -10.83 2.05
C LYS A 52 13.12 -10.07 3.20
N ILE A 53 13.28 -8.76 3.22
CA ILE A 53 12.68 -7.97 4.29
C ILE A 53 11.15 -8.07 4.28
N TYR A 54 10.55 -8.35 3.12
CA TYR A 54 9.11 -8.42 2.99
C TYR A 54 8.54 -9.82 3.27
N THR A 55 9.38 -10.84 3.12
CA THR A 55 8.92 -12.23 3.20
C THR A 55 9.47 -12.98 4.39
N ARG A 56 10.38 -12.39 5.15
CA ARG A 56 11.02 -13.07 6.29
C ARG A 56 10.02 -13.40 7.38
N ASP A 57 10.34 -14.44 8.12
CA ASP A 57 9.56 -14.79 9.30
C ASP A 57 9.69 -13.68 10.33
N GLY A 58 8.61 -13.44 11.06
CA GLY A 58 8.63 -12.42 12.10
C GLY A 58 8.52 -10.99 11.61
N ARG A 59 8.18 -10.80 10.34
CA ARG A 59 7.90 -9.45 9.87
C ARG A 59 6.73 -8.88 10.67
N LYS A 60 6.82 -7.58 11.00
CA LYS A 60 5.90 -6.98 11.97
C LYS A 60 4.74 -6.24 11.37
N ILE A 61 4.58 -6.27 10.07
CA ILE A 61 3.50 -5.58 9.39
C ILE A 61 2.34 -6.55 9.22
N SER A 62 1.16 -6.17 9.67
CA SER A 62 0.00 -7.05 9.73
C SER A 62 -1.17 -6.64 8.87
N ASN A 63 -1.19 -5.42 8.35
CA ASN A 63 -2.30 -4.94 7.53
C ASN A 63 -1.84 -3.80 6.63
N LYS A 64 -2.76 -3.36 5.76
CA LYS A 64 -2.46 -2.31 4.79
C LYS A 64 -2.06 -1.00 5.43
N GLN A 65 -2.71 -0.62 6.51
CA GLN A 65 -2.44 0.64 7.19
C GLN A 65 -1.02 0.64 7.76
N GLU A 66 -0.62 -0.45 8.37
CA GLU A 66 0.73 -0.59 8.92
C GLU A 66 1.77 -0.58 7.81
N LEU A 67 1.44 -1.20 6.67
CA LEU A 67 2.34 -1.20 5.52
C LEU A 67 2.58 0.22 5.02
N LEU A 68 1.52 1.00 4.87
CA LEU A 68 1.64 2.38 4.43
C LEU A 68 2.45 3.21 5.43
N GLN A 69 2.21 3.04 6.72
CA GLN A 69 2.95 3.74 7.75
C GLN A 69 4.43 3.38 7.70
N ARG A 70 4.74 2.13 7.44
CA ARG A 70 6.13 1.70 7.37
C ARG A 70 6.85 2.30 6.15
N VAL A 71 6.16 2.38 5.01
CA VAL A 71 6.73 3.02 3.83
C VAL A 71 7.05 4.48 4.15
N GLY A 72 6.13 5.19 4.80
CA GLY A 72 6.36 6.57 5.19
C GLY A 72 7.53 6.73 6.13
N SER A 73 7.65 5.84 7.12
CA SER A 73 8.76 5.86 8.06
C SER A 73 10.10 5.61 7.35
N CYS A 74 10.12 4.67 6.42
CA CYS A 74 11.34 4.38 5.67
C CYS A 74 11.72 5.55 4.76
N ASN A 75 10.73 6.18 4.12
CA ASN A 75 10.97 7.37 3.31
C ASN A 75 11.66 8.46 4.14
N ALA A 76 11.14 8.71 5.34
CA ALA A 76 11.73 9.72 6.22
C ALA A 76 13.13 9.30 6.67
N MET A 77 13.30 8.04 7.01
CA MET A 77 14.56 7.53 7.54
C MET A 77 15.71 7.63 6.54
N ILE A 78 15.45 7.32 5.27
CA ILE A 78 16.48 7.38 4.25
C ILE A 78 16.45 8.69 3.46
N ASN A 79 15.56 9.59 3.83
CA ASN A 79 15.42 10.90 3.19
C ASN A 79 15.22 10.78 1.68
N ALA A 80 14.32 9.88 1.28
CA ALA A 80 14.10 9.58 -0.13
C ALA A 80 13.33 10.68 -0.86
N GLY A 81 12.66 11.56 -0.14
CA GLY A 81 11.95 12.69 -0.73
C GLY A 81 10.69 12.32 -1.48
N LEU A 82 10.04 11.23 -1.09
CA LEU A 82 8.82 10.80 -1.76
C LEU A 82 7.62 11.62 -1.31
N PHE A 83 6.75 11.92 -2.26
CA PHE A 83 5.46 12.53 -1.95
C PHE A 83 4.47 11.49 -1.44
N PRO A 84 3.38 11.89 -0.76
CA PRO A 84 2.41 10.92 -0.25
C PRO A 84 1.85 9.97 -1.29
N GLU A 85 1.60 10.43 -2.52
CA GLU A 85 1.12 9.55 -3.58
C GLU A 85 2.16 8.52 -3.97
N GLU A 86 3.41 8.86 -3.88
CA GLU A 86 4.48 7.91 -4.18
C GLU A 86 4.62 6.88 -3.07
N GLU A 87 4.51 7.31 -1.83
CA GLU A 87 4.49 6.37 -0.69
C GLU A 87 3.33 5.40 -0.83
N GLY A 88 2.15 5.91 -1.18
CA GLY A 88 0.98 5.08 -1.39
C GLY A 88 1.17 4.10 -2.53
N ALA A 89 1.77 4.53 -3.62
CA ALA A 89 2.03 3.65 -4.75
C ALA A 89 3.01 2.54 -4.38
N VAL A 90 4.05 2.85 -3.62
CA VAL A 90 4.99 1.84 -3.14
C VAL A 90 4.30 0.84 -2.24
N ALA A 91 3.49 1.32 -1.29
CA ALA A 91 2.78 0.43 -0.37
C ALA A 91 1.83 -0.51 -1.13
N ALA A 92 1.09 0.03 -2.09
CA ALA A 92 0.18 -0.78 -2.89
C ALA A 92 0.93 -1.83 -3.71
N TRP A 93 2.05 -1.46 -4.29
CA TRP A 93 2.86 -2.39 -5.06
C TRP A 93 3.44 -3.49 -4.16
N LEU A 94 3.96 -3.13 -2.99
CA LEU A 94 4.47 -4.11 -2.03
C LEU A 94 3.37 -5.07 -1.58
N ASN A 95 2.17 -4.55 -1.37
CA ASN A 95 1.05 -5.40 -0.99
C ASN A 95 0.72 -6.40 -2.11
N GLN A 96 0.72 -5.95 -3.35
CA GLN A 96 0.42 -6.83 -4.47
C GLN A 96 1.49 -7.90 -4.61
N GLN A 97 2.75 -7.57 -4.42
CA GLN A 97 3.84 -8.49 -4.68
C GLN A 97 4.14 -9.43 -3.50
N TYR A 98 4.05 -8.94 -2.29
CA TYR A 98 4.58 -9.68 -1.14
C TYR A 98 3.59 -9.91 0.01
N TYR A 99 2.84 -8.91 0.40
CA TYR A 99 2.03 -9.01 1.62
C TYR A 99 0.65 -9.59 1.38
N HIS A 100 -0.01 -9.19 0.32
CA HIS A 100 -1.35 -9.69 -0.05
C HIS A 100 -2.41 -9.45 1.01
N PHE A 101 -2.30 -8.37 1.76
CA PHE A 101 -3.31 -8.03 2.76
C PHE A 101 -4.63 -7.66 2.09
N LYS A 102 -5.71 -8.04 2.70
CA LYS A 102 -7.05 -7.68 2.25
C LYS A 102 -7.68 -6.60 3.13
N ASN A 103 -7.03 -6.25 4.19
CA ASN A 103 -7.50 -5.22 5.12
C ASN A 103 -6.38 -4.30 5.56
#